data_70eff7fa6c24b9bcfe0085fa024fe5b6
#
_entry.id   70eff7fa6c24b9bcfe0085fa024fe5b6
#
_cell.length_a   1.000
_cell.length_b   1.000
_cell.length_c   1.000
_cell.angle_alpha   90.00
_cell.angle_beta   90.00
_cell.angle_gamma   90.00
#
_symmetry.space_group_name_H-M   'P 1'
#
loop_
_entity.id
_entity.type
_entity.pdbx_description
1 polymer ?
#
loop_
_entity_poly.entity_id
_entity_poly.type
_entity_poly.pdbx_seq_one_letter_code
_entity_poly.pdbx_strand_id
1 'polypeptide(L)'
;MPDVTIYTRMMCGYCIAAKRLLADKGARVNEIDATFSPQKRSEMMTRSGRYTFPQIFIGDHHVGGYAELRSLENAGKLDPMLDPIVAG
;
A
#
# COMPACT_ATOMS: atom_id res chain seq x y z
N MET A 1 -7.73 10.61 -8.78
CA MET A 1 -7.42 9.44 -7.95
C MET A 1 -6.06 9.63 -7.31
N PRO A 2 -5.92 9.51 -6.00
CA PRO A 2 -4.62 9.63 -5.37
C PRO A 2 -3.71 8.46 -5.77
N ASP A 3 -2.42 8.73 -5.83
CA ASP A 3 -1.44 7.69 -6.11
C ASP A 3 -1.31 6.77 -4.91
N VAL A 4 -1.19 5.47 -5.20
CA VAL A 4 -0.93 4.47 -4.18
C VAL A 4 0.53 4.05 -4.29
N THR A 5 1.25 4.13 -3.18
CA THR A 5 2.64 3.68 -3.11
C THR A 5 2.70 2.44 -2.22
N ILE A 6 3.37 1.41 -2.69
CA ILE A 6 3.56 0.19 -1.93
C ILE A 6 5.03 -0.21 -1.93
N TYR A 7 5.59 -0.37 -0.73
CA TYR A 7 6.95 -0.89 -0.56
C TYR A 7 6.86 -2.39 -0.41
N THR A 8 7.60 -3.11 -1.23
CA THR A 8 7.55 -4.56 -1.30
C THR A 8 8.95 -5.17 -1.20
N ARG A 9 8.98 -6.47 -1.02
CA ARG A 9 10.19 -7.28 -1.17
C ARG A 9 9.82 -8.59 -1.85
N MET A 10 10.83 -9.28 -2.38
CA MET A 10 10.60 -10.58 -3.02
C MET A 10 10.12 -11.61 -2.00
N MET A 11 9.43 -12.65 -2.47
CA MET A 11 8.92 -13.76 -1.66
C MET A 11 8.05 -13.29 -0.49
N CYS A 12 7.22 -12.27 -0.75
CA CYS A 12 6.33 -11.71 0.27
C CYS A 12 4.88 -11.96 -0.17
N GLY A 13 4.23 -12.95 0.46
CA GLY A 13 2.85 -13.30 0.14
C GLY A 13 1.88 -12.17 0.39
N TYR A 14 2.08 -11.42 1.48
CA TYR A 14 1.22 -10.27 1.80
C TYR A 14 1.42 -9.11 0.82
N CYS A 15 2.62 -8.95 0.28
CA CYS A 15 2.86 -7.96 -0.78
C CYS A 15 2.06 -8.32 -2.04
N ILE A 16 2.05 -9.60 -2.40
CA ILE A 16 1.30 -10.09 -3.56
C ILE A 16 -0.19 -9.87 -3.34
N ALA A 17 -0.70 -10.23 -2.16
CA ALA A 17 -2.11 -10.09 -1.82
C ALA A 17 -2.53 -8.62 -1.85
N ALA A 18 -1.73 -7.73 -1.29
CA ALA A 18 -2.00 -6.30 -1.28
C ALA A 18 -2.05 -5.73 -2.71
N LYS A 19 -1.08 -6.10 -3.54
CA LYS A 19 -1.04 -5.64 -4.94
C LYS A 19 -2.27 -6.13 -5.70
N ARG A 20 -2.68 -7.36 -5.47
CA ARG A 20 -3.86 -7.93 -6.12
C ARG A 20 -5.13 -7.18 -5.74
N LEU A 21 -5.31 -6.91 -4.46
CA LEU A 21 -6.48 -6.16 -3.98
C LEU A 21 -6.52 -4.77 -4.61
N LEU A 22 -5.41 -4.06 -4.61
CA LEU A 22 -5.33 -2.73 -5.20
C LEU A 22 -5.58 -2.75 -6.71
N ALA A 23 -5.06 -3.76 -7.40
CA ALA A 23 -5.28 -3.93 -8.84
C ALA A 23 -6.77 -4.19 -9.14
N ASP A 24 -7.42 -5.00 -8.32
CA ASP A 24 -8.85 -5.28 -8.48
C ASP A 24 -9.70 -4.02 -8.31
N LYS A 25 -9.19 -3.04 -7.55
CA LYS A 25 -9.84 -1.74 -7.37
C LYS A 25 -9.54 -0.75 -8.49
N GLY A 26 -8.71 -1.13 -9.45
CA GLY A 26 -8.28 -0.22 -10.51
C GLY A 26 -7.34 0.87 -10.05
N ALA A 27 -6.71 0.70 -8.90
CA ALA A 27 -5.82 1.71 -8.35
C ALA A 27 -4.54 1.84 -9.16
N ARG A 28 -4.04 3.07 -9.27
CA ARG A 28 -2.73 3.33 -9.86
C ARG A 28 -1.69 3.09 -8.77
N VAL A 29 -0.91 2.02 -8.93
CA VAL A 29 0.04 1.60 -7.90
C VAL A 29 1.46 1.86 -8.36
N ASN A 30 2.21 2.58 -7.54
CA ASN A 30 3.64 2.77 -7.68
C ASN A 30 4.33 1.81 -6.72
N GLU A 31 4.90 0.74 -7.26
CA GLU A 31 5.58 -0.25 -6.45
C GLU A 31 7.05 0.13 -6.28
N ILE A 32 7.51 0.15 -5.03
CA ILE A 32 8.93 0.36 -4.70
C ILE A 32 9.45 -0.95 -4.13
N ASP A 33 10.17 -1.68 -4.97
CA ASP A 33 10.78 -2.96 -4.58
C ASP A 33 12.06 -2.67 -3.80
N ALA A 34 12.06 -3.00 -2.51
CA ALA A 34 13.17 -2.74 -1.62
C ALA A 34 14.03 -3.99 -1.35
N THR A 35 13.83 -5.06 -2.14
CA THR A 35 14.49 -6.35 -1.92
C THR A 35 16.00 -6.22 -1.74
N PHE A 36 16.67 -5.53 -2.64
CA PHE A 36 18.11 -5.38 -2.63
C PHE A 36 18.56 -3.93 -2.41
N SER A 37 17.68 -3.11 -1.81
CA SER A 37 17.98 -1.69 -1.64
C SER A 37 17.85 -1.26 -0.19
N PRO A 38 18.97 -1.18 0.55
CA PRO A 38 18.93 -0.62 1.90
C PRO A 38 18.39 0.81 1.94
N GLN A 39 18.64 1.59 0.89
CA GLN A 39 18.15 2.97 0.82
C GLN A 39 16.63 3.02 0.78
N LYS A 40 16.00 2.16 -0.04
CA LYS A 40 14.54 2.10 -0.12
C LYS A 40 13.92 1.57 1.16
N ARG A 41 14.59 0.63 1.84
CA ARG A 41 14.15 0.15 3.15
C ARG A 41 14.22 1.26 4.19
N SER A 42 15.29 2.04 4.18
CA SER A 42 15.44 3.16 5.10
C SER A 42 14.36 4.22 4.85
N GLU A 43 14.08 4.53 3.59
CA GLU A 43 13.01 5.45 3.23
C GLU A 43 11.66 4.96 3.75
N MET A 44 11.36 3.68 3.56
CA MET A 44 10.13 3.08 4.06
C MET A 44 10.03 3.20 5.58
N MET A 45 11.10 2.88 6.29
CA MET A 45 11.13 2.96 7.74
C MET A 45 10.92 4.39 8.23
N THR A 46 11.54 5.36 7.58
CA THR A 46 11.39 6.78 7.93
C THR A 46 9.95 7.24 7.72
N ARG A 47 9.34 6.85 6.58
CA ARG A 47 7.98 7.28 6.24
C ARG A 47 6.92 6.58 7.07
N SER A 48 7.10 5.28 7.34
CA SER A 48 6.07 4.46 7.98
C SER A 48 6.25 4.29 9.49
N GLY A 49 7.46 4.46 9.98
CA GLY A 49 7.80 4.10 11.35
C GLY A 49 7.83 2.60 11.57
N ARG A 50 7.80 1.80 10.51
CA ARG A 50 7.75 0.33 10.57
C ARG A 50 8.77 -0.26 9.63
N TYR A 51 9.15 -1.51 9.87
CA TYR A 51 10.15 -2.22 9.05
C TYR A 51 9.60 -3.50 8.42
N THR A 52 8.28 -3.69 8.46
CA THR A 52 7.63 -4.85 7.84
C THR A 52 7.14 -4.53 6.44
N PHE A 53 6.92 -5.57 5.64
CA PHE A 53 6.42 -5.47 4.27
C PHE A 53 5.09 -6.19 4.14
N PRO A 54 4.17 -5.69 3.33
CA PRO A 54 4.25 -4.43 2.59
C PRO A 54 4.00 -3.22 3.48
N GLN A 55 4.40 -2.03 3.03
CA GLN A 55 3.94 -0.77 3.62
C GLN A 55 3.27 0.03 2.53
N ILE A 56 2.05 0.49 2.79
CA ILE A 56 1.15 1.04 1.78
C ILE A 56 0.79 2.48 2.15
N PHE A 57 0.84 3.36 1.15
CA PHE A 57 0.46 4.76 1.30
C PHE A 57 -0.55 5.11 0.22
N ILE A 58 -1.61 5.82 0.58
CA ILE A 58 -2.56 6.40 -0.37
C ILE A 58 -2.37 7.90 -0.29
N GLY A 59 -1.74 8.48 -1.33
CA GLY A 59 -1.24 9.83 -1.23
C GLY A 59 -0.25 9.93 -0.07
N ASP A 60 -0.49 10.87 0.83
CA ASP A 60 0.34 11.04 2.03
C ASP A 60 -0.13 10.20 3.21
N HIS A 61 -1.26 9.52 3.08
CA HIS A 61 -1.83 8.74 4.17
C HIS A 61 -1.17 7.37 4.28
N HIS A 62 -0.61 7.06 5.43
CA HIS A 62 -0.02 5.76 5.71
C HIS A 62 -1.10 4.77 6.11
N VAL A 63 -1.39 3.81 5.22
CA VAL A 63 -2.36 2.74 5.50
C VAL A 63 -1.75 1.71 6.45
N GLY A 64 -0.54 1.30 6.19
CA GLY A 64 0.13 0.23 6.92
C GLY A 64 0.41 -0.96 6.05
N GLY A 65 0.24 -2.15 6.58
CA GLY A 65 0.45 -3.40 5.85
C GLY A 65 -0.83 -3.95 5.24
N TYR A 66 -0.77 -5.23 4.87
CA TYR A 66 -1.93 -5.89 4.25
C TYR A 66 -3.12 -5.98 5.21
N ALA A 67 -2.87 -6.24 6.49
CA ALA A 67 -3.95 -6.37 7.47
C ALA A 67 -4.77 -5.08 7.56
N GLU A 68 -4.09 -3.93 7.61
CA GLU A 68 -4.75 -2.64 7.66
C GLU A 68 -5.48 -2.32 6.36
N LEU A 69 -4.87 -2.67 5.21
CA LEU A 69 -5.51 -2.50 3.91
C LEU A 69 -6.80 -3.33 3.83
N ARG A 70 -6.74 -4.58 4.27
CA ARG A 70 -7.89 -5.48 4.26
C ARG A 70 -8.98 -4.99 5.19
N SER A 71 -8.60 -4.44 6.32
CA SER A 71 -9.54 -3.84 7.28
C SER A 71 -10.32 -2.69 6.65
N LEU A 72 -9.63 -1.82 5.92
CA LEU A 72 -10.28 -0.73 5.20
C LEU A 72 -11.27 -1.26 4.16
N GLU A 73 -10.88 -2.29 3.43
CA GLU A 73 -11.75 -2.89 2.43
C GLU A 73 -12.99 -3.49 3.08
N ASN A 74 -12.82 -4.25 4.15
CA ASN A 74 -13.92 -4.90 4.85
C ASN A 74 -14.90 -3.89 5.45
N ALA A 75 -14.40 -2.72 5.84
CA ALA A 75 -15.20 -1.65 6.40
C ALA A 75 -15.86 -0.75 5.34
N GLY A 76 -15.59 -1.00 4.06
CA GLY A 76 -16.09 -0.17 2.97
C GLY A 76 -15.42 1.19 2.89
N LYS A 77 -14.25 1.34 3.49
CA LYS A 77 -13.54 2.63 3.56
C LYS A 77 -12.45 2.78 2.51
N LEU A 78 -12.06 1.67 1.86
CA LEU A 78 -10.97 1.72 0.89
C LEU A 78 -11.38 2.44 -0.38
N ASP A 79 -12.56 2.13 -0.94
CA ASP A 79 -13.03 2.74 -2.17
C ASP A 79 -13.09 4.27 -2.08
N PRO A 80 -13.66 4.86 -1.00
CA PRO A 80 -13.65 6.33 -0.89
C PRO A 80 -12.25 6.92 -0.83
N MET A 81 -11.28 6.22 -0.28
CA MET A 81 -9.90 6.70 -0.22
C MET A 81 -9.23 6.68 -1.59
N LEU A 82 -9.57 5.69 -2.41
CA LEU A 82 -9.00 5.53 -3.75
C LEU A 82 -9.68 6.44 -4.77
N ASP A 83 -10.99 6.62 -4.64
CA ASP A 83 -11.77 7.42 -5.56
C ASP A 83 -12.84 8.21 -4.82
N PRO A 84 -12.46 9.31 -4.15
CA PRO A 84 -13.41 10.09 -3.35
C PRO A 84 -14.56 10.68 -4.16
N ILE A 85 -14.34 10.97 -5.44
CA ILE A 85 -15.36 11.58 -6.30
C ILE A 85 -16.48 10.59 -6.59
N VAL A 86 -16.11 9.35 -6.94
CA VAL A 86 -17.10 8.33 -7.29
C VAL A 86 -17.79 7.78 -6.06
N ALA A 87 -17.02 7.59 -4.98
CA ALA A 87 -17.53 7.00 -3.75
C ALA A 87 -18.36 7.96 -2.91
N GLY A 88 -18.14 9.24 -3.13
CA GLY A 88 -18.93 10.28 -2.46
C GLY A 88 -20.32 10.31 -3.00
#